data_7461c060d21916ccde1fc8dd90e8fe8d
#
_entry.id   7461c060d21916ccde1fc8dd90e8fe8d
#
_cell.length_a   1.000
_cell.length_b   1.000
_cell.length_c   1.000
_cell.angle_alpha   90.00
_cell.angle_beta   90.00
_cell.angle_gamma   90.00
#
_symmetry.space_group_name_H-M   'P 1'
#
loop_
_entity.id
_entity.type
_entity.pdbx_description
1 polymer ?
#
loop_
_entity_poly.entity_id
_entity_poly.type
_entity_poly.pdbx_seq_one_letter_code
_entity_poly.pdbx_strand_id
1 'polypeptide(L)'
;MIRNDLSFEEIDGFITAKVRDILAARSTSTLILQRAAVLAPALGLFGTVIGLVNLLKSLNDPSLIGPAMSLALLTTAYGAGLSSLVLSPLAGRLEHSNKILLDSWQQLLNKTAILMKRHEKTIQPDATGKVA
;
A
#
# COMPACT_ATOMS: atom_id res chain seq x y z
N MET A 1 -9.02 -32.76 -29.85
CA MET A 1 -8.61 -33.16 -28.49
C MET A 1 -7.24 -32.57 -28.25
N ILE A 2 -7.19 -31.30 -27.83
CA ILE A 2 -5.95 -30.55 -27.61
C ILE A 2 -5.64 -30.72 -26.11
N ARG A 3 -4.76 -31.64 -25.81
CA ARG A 3 -4.11 -31.78 -24.49
C ARG A 3 -3.11 -30.63 -24.39
N ASN A 4 -3.52 -29.54 -23.81
CA ASN A 4 -2.63 -28.44 -23.46
C ASN A 4 -1.90 -28.85 -22.18
N ASP A 5 -0.84 -29.63 -22.34
CA ASP A 5 0.14 -29.83 -21.26
C ASP A 5 0.94 -28.52 -21.14
N LEU A 6 0.35 -27.53 -20.48
CA LEU A 6 1.08 -26.36 -20.03
C LEU A 6 2.20 -26.86 -19.12
N SER A 7 3.43 -26.59 -19.53
CA SER A 7 4.59 -26.89 -18.72
C SER A 7 4.43 -26.27 -17.34
N PHE A 8 4.84 -26.98 -16.29
CA PHE A 8 4.78 -26.49 -14.93
C PHE A 8 5.47 -25.13 -14.77
N GLU A 9 6.55 -24.88 -15.53
CA GLU A 9 7.26 -23.60 -15.60
C GLU A 9 6.40 -22.47 -16.18
N GLU A 10 5.55 -22.76 -17.17
CA GLU A 10 4.65 -21.78 -17.76
C GLU A 10 3.53 -21.39 -16.77
N ILE A 11 3.01 -22.37 -16.02
CA ILE A 11 1.99 -22.13 -14.99
C ILE A 11 2.58 -21.29 -13.84
N ASP A 12 3.78 -21.64 -13.37
CA ASP A 12 4.46 -20.91 -12.30
C ASP A 12 4.79 -19.47 -12.73
N GLY A 13 5.28 -19.30 -13.95
CA GLY A 13 5.53 -17.98 -14.54
C GLY A 13 4.26 -17.10 -14.63
N PHE A 14 3.15 -17.70 -15.08
CA PHE A 14 1.87 -17.00 -15.19
C PHE A 14 1.30 -16.59 -13.81
N ILE A 15 1.34 -17.48 -12.83
CA ILE A 15 0.87 -17.21 -11.48
C ILE A 15 1.73 -16.13 -10.83
N THR A 16 3.04 -16.22 -10.95
CA THR A 16 3.99 -15.25 -10.41
C THR A 16 3.77 -13.85 -11.02
N ALA A 17 3.59 -13.76 -12.34
CA ALA A 17 3.27 -12.51 -13.02
C ALA A 17 1.94 -11.91 -12.50
N LYS A 18 0.89 -12.73 -12.39
CA LYS A 18 -0.42 -12.28 -11.92
C LYS A 18 -0.40 -11.78 -10.48
N VAL A 19 0.33 -12.46 -9.60
CA VAL A 19 0.51 -12.02 -8.21
C VAL A 19 1.29 -10.71 -8.14
N ARG A 20 2.33 -10.56 -8.95
CA ARG A 20 3.09 -9.31 -9.03
C ARG A 20 2.21 -8.14 -9.45
N ASP A 21 1.34 -8.31 -10.45
CA ASP A 21 0.41 -7.27 -10.91
C ASP A 21 -0.58 -6.86 -9.82
N ILE A 22 -1.14 -7.82 -9.09
CA ILE A 22 -2.05 -7.56 -7.97
C ILE A 22 -1.34 -6.79 -6.85
N LEU A 23 -0.11 -7.18 -6.53
CA LEU A 23 0.69 -6.51 -5.50
C LEU A 23 1.09 -5.09 -5.93
N ALA A 24 1.43 -4.88 -7.20
CA ALA A 24 1.74 -3.56 -7.73
C ALA A 24 0.52 -2.63 -7.65
N ALA A 25 -0.66 -3.09 -8.04
CA ALA A 25 -1.89 -2.30 -7.93
C ALA A 25 -2.23 -1.93 -6.47
N ARG A 26 -2.05 -2.87 -5.54
CA ARG A 26 -2.30 -2.63 -4.10
C ARG A 26 -1.27 -1.68 -3.48
N SER A 27 0.00 -1.78 -3.84
CA SER A 27 1.04 -0.85 -3.38
C SER A 27 0.78 0.57 -3.85
N THR A 28 0.31 0.75 -5.07
CA THR A 28 -0.09 2.06 -5.62
C THR A 28 -1.23 2.67 -4.80
N SER A 29 -2.25 1.89 -4.45
CA SER A 29 -3.38 2.37 -3.62
C SER A 29 -2.92 2.83 -2.24
N THR A 30 -2.02 2.07 -1.60
CA THR A 30 -1.44 2.43 -0.30
C THR A 30 -0.65 3.73 -0.39
N LEU A 31 0.13 3.91 -1.46
CA LEU A 31 0.94 5.10 -1.71
C LEU A 31 0.08 6.36 -1.91
N ILE A 32 -1.03 6.24 -2.63
CA ILE A 32 -1.99 7.34 -2.81
C ILE A 32 -2.57 7.77 -1.46
N LEU A 33 -2.95 6.81 -0.62
CA LEU A 33 -3.52 7.09 0.68
C LEU A 33 -2.51 7.73 1.64
N GLN A 34 -1.26 7.28 1.62
CA GLN A 34 -0.16 7.88 2.38
C GLN A 34 0.10 9.32 1.94
N ARG A 35 0.12 9.59 0.64
CA ARG A 35 0.26 10.95 0.09
C ARG A 35 -0.91 11.84 0.48
N ALA A 36 -2.13 11.34 0.43
CA ALA A 36 -3.31 12.07 0.87
C ALA A 36 -3.24 12.40 2.37
N ALA A 37 -2.75 11.48 3.21
CA ALA A 37 -2.53 11.71 4.63
C ALA A 37 -1.54 12.85 4.91
N VAL A 38 -0.46 12.95 4.12
CA VAL A 38 0.52 14.04 4.23
C VAL A 38 -0.04 15.37 3.72
N LEU A 39 -0.85 15.35 2.66
CA LEU A 39 -1.40 16.56 2.05
C LEU A 39 -2.56 17.17 2.87
N ALA A 40 -3.32 16.36 3.60
CA ALA A 40 -4.49 16.83 4.33
C ALA A 40 -4.15 17.93 5.38
N PRO A 41 -3.11 17.81 6.24
CA PRO A 41 -2.71 18.89 7.13
C PRO A 41 -2.20 20.13 6.39
N ALA A 42 -1.50 19.95 5.27
CA ALA A 42 -1.01 21.06 4.45
C ALA A 42 -2.17 21.89 3.86
N LEU A 43 -3.24 21.24 3.43
CA LEU A 43 -4.47 21.90 2.99
C LEU A 43 -5.18 22.62 4.15
N GLY A 44 -5.16 22.05 5.36
CA GLY A 44 -5.64 22.72 6.57
C GLY A 44 -4.88 24.00 6.86
N LEU A 45 -3.54 23.96 6.76
CA LEU A 45 -2.69 25.13 6.92
C LEU A 45 -2.95 26.19 5.83
N PHE A 46 -3.15 25.76 4.59
CA PHE A 46 -3.53 26.66 3.51
C PHE A 46 -4.85 27.39 3.81
N GLY A 47 -5.83 26.70 4.41
CA GLY A 47 -7.06 27.30 4.88
C GLY A 47 -6.85 28.39 5.94
N THR A 48 -5.87 28.25 6.86
CA THR A 48 -5.54 29.31 7.81
C THR A 48 -4.98 30.54 7.14
N VAL A 49 -4.16 30.39 6.11
CA VAL A 49 -3.63 31.53 5.34
C VAL A 49 -4.78 32.31 4.70
N ILE A 50 -5.75 31.62 4.09
CA ILE A 50 -6.96 32.27 3.53
C ILE A 50 -7.76 32.97 4.62
N GLY A 51 -7.93 32.34 5.77
CA GLY A 51 -8.63 32.95 6.92
C GLY A 51 -7.95 34.23 7.41
N LEU A 52 -6.61 34.24 7.49
CA LEU A 52 -5.83 35.42 7.85
C LEU A 52 -5.95 36.54 6.81
N VAL A 53 -5.94 36.21 5.52
CA VAL A 53 -6.16 37.19 4.46
C VAL A 53 -7.53 37.83 4.58
N ASN A 54 -8.57 37.06 4.89
CA ASN A 54 -9.90 37.57 5.11
C ASN A 54 -9.97 38.45 6.37
N LEU A 55 -9.29 38.07 7.45
CA LEU A 55 -9.16 38.85 8.65
C LEU A 55 -8.53 40.22 8.36
N LEU A 56 -7.42 40.26 7.61
CA LEU A 56 -6.75 41.49 7.23
C LEU A 56 -7.66 42.44 6.42
N LYS A 57 -8.53 41.90 5.57
CA LYS A 57 -9.52 42.69 4.83
C LYS A 57 -10.61 43.30 5.72
N SER A 58 -10.87 42.67 6.86
CA SER A 58 -11.97 43.03 7.77
C SER A 58 -11.51 43.78 9.02
N LEU A 59 -10.27 44.28 9.07
CA LEU A 59 -9.72 44.97 10.25
C LEU A 59 -10.51 46.21 10.67
N ASN A 60 -11.23 46.81 9.73
CA ASN A 60 -12.07 48.01 10.02
C ASN A 60 -13.39 47.66 10.71
N ASP A 61 -13.75 46.35 10.75
CA ASP A 61 -14.97 45.88 11.42
C ASP A 61 -14.62 44.80 12.44
N PRO A 62 -14.53 45.14 13.73
CA PRO A 62 -14.20 44.19 14.80
C PRO A 62 -15.16 43.00 14.90
N SER A 63 -16.39 43.12 14.43
CA SER A 63 -17.40 42.06 14.49
C SER A 63 -17.07 40.88 13.56
N LEU A 64 -16.28 41.10 12.51
CA LEU A 64 -15.87 40.07 11.52
C LEU A 64 -14.58 39.35 11.90
N ILE A 65 -13.81 39.89 12.87
CA ILE A 65 -12.53 39.28 13.27
C ILE A 65 -12.72 37.89 13.87
N GLY A 66 -13.67 37.73 14.78
CA GLY A 66 -13.97 36.45 15.43
C GLY A 66 -14.33 35.32 14.44
N PRO A 67 -15.31 35.53 13.57
CA PRO A 67 -15.68 34.57 12.56
C PRO A 67 -14.51 34.16 11.61
N ALA A 68 -13.71 35.14 11.15
CA ALA A 68 -12.56 34.88 10.27
C ALA A 68 -11.48 34.02 10.95
N MET A 69 -11.15 34.33 12.22
CA MET A 69 -10.22 33.52 13.02
C MET A 69 -10.77 32.13 13.30
N SER A 70 -12.04 32.01 13.65
CA SER A 70 -12.68 30.71 13.89
C SER A 70 -12.61 29.81 12.67
N LEU A 71 -12.91 30.34 11.48
CA LEU A 71 -12.80 29.56 10.22
C LEU A 71 -11.37 29.13 9.96
N ALA A 72 -10.39 29.99 10.16
CA ALA A 72 -8.97 29.65 9.99
C ALA A 72 -8.53 28.48 10.88
N LEU A 73 -8.86 28.54 12.16
CA LEU A 73 -8.52 27.47 13.12
C LEU A 73 -9.26 26.17 12.80
N LEU A 74 -10.51 26.26 12.38
CA LEU A 74 -11.33 25.09 12.07
C LEU A 74 -10.80 24.31 10.87
N THR A 75 -10.32 25.01 9.83
CA THR A 75 -9.73 24.34 8.65
C THR A 75 -8.47 23.55 9.00
N THR A 76 -7.63 24.06 9.89
CA THR A 76 -6.45 23.31 10.39
C THR A 76 -6.87 22.11 11.20
N ALA A 77 -7.85 22.24 12.09
CA ALA A 77 -8.36 21.14 12.89
C ALA A 77 -8.91 20.01 12.00
N TYR A 78 -9.67 20.36 10.97
CA TYR A 78 -10.19 19.37 10.01
C TYR A 78 -9.08 18.70 9.19
N GLY A 79 -8.10 19.47 8.68
CA GLY A 79 -6.97 18.92 7.94
C GLY A 79 -6.15 17.94 8.76
N ALA A 80 -5.82 18.30 10.00
CA ALA A 80 -5.09 17.46 10.93
C ALA A 80 -5.91 16.24 11.37
N GLY A 81 -7.19 16.42 11.71
CA GLY A 81 -8.09 15.36 12.10
C GLY A 81 -8.28 14.32 10.99
N LEU A 82 -8.55 14.76 9.77
CA LEU A 82 -8.71 13.89 8.62
C LEU A 82 -7.44 13.06 8.36
N SER A 83 -6.28 13.68 8.43
CA SER A 83 -5.00 12.98 8.28
C SER A 83 -4.79 11.92 9.35
N SER A 84 -4.87 12.32 10.62
CA SER A 84 -4.44 11.48 11.75
C SER A 84 -5.47 10.42 12.13
N LEU A 85 -6.76 10.72 12.04
CA LEU A 85 -7.82 9.82 12.49
C LEU A 85 -8.36 8.91 11.39
N VAL A 86 -8.24 9.31 10.12
CA VAL A 86 -8.82 8.57 9.01
C VAL A 86 -7.75 8.05 8.06
N LEU A 87 -6.99 8.94 7.42
CA LEU A 87 -6.11 8.56 6.33
C LEU A 87 -4.90 7.74 6.80
N SER A 88 -4.26 8.13 7.88
CA SER A 88 -3.09 7.41 8.42
C SER A 88 -3.41 6.00 8.89
N PRO A 89 -4.45 5.74 9.71
CA PRO A 89 -4.78 4.37 10.10
C PRO A 89 -5.26 3.51 8.93
N LEU A 90 -5.93 4.12 7.94
CA LEU A 90 -6.38 3.41 6.76
C LEU A 90 -5.19 2.98 5.88
N ALA A 91 -4.22 3.87 5.68
CA ALA A 91 -2.98 3.57 4.98
C ALA A 91 -2.19 2.45 5.69
N GLY A 92 -2.08 2.52 7.00
CA GLY A 92 -1.39 1.50 7.81
C GLY A 92 -2.04 0.12 7.72
N ARG A 93 -3.37 0.04 7.73
CA ARG A 93 -4.10 -1.23 7.55
C ARG A 93 -3.85 -1.84 6.18
N LEU A 94 -3.87 -1.04 5.12
CA LEU A 94 -3.60 -1.51 3.76
C LEU A 94 -2.14 -1.99 3.62
N GLU A 95 -1.20 -1.26 4.17
CA GLU A 95 0.22 -1.64 4.16
C GLU A 95 0.44 -2.97 4.90
N HIS A 96 -0.15 -3.14 6.07
CA HIS A 96 -0.06 -4.37 6.84
C HIS A 96 -0.66 -5.57 6.09
N SER A 97 -1.83 -5.39 5.49
CA SER A 97 -2.47 -6.42 4.66
C SER A 97 -1.60 -6.83 3.46
N ASN A 98 -0.93 -5.86 2.82
CA ASN A 98 -0.03 -6.14 1.70
C ASN A 98 1.22 -6.91 2.14
N LYS A 99 1.78 -6.60 3.31
CA LYS A 99 2.93 -7.34 3.88
C LYS A 99 2.58 -8.79 4.16
N ILE A 100 1.44 -9.06 4.79
CA ILE A 100 0.98 -10.44 5.07
C ILE A 100 0.83 -11.25 3.78
N LEU A 101 0.28 -10.65 2.73
CA LEU A 101 0.15 -11.31 1.43
C LEU A 101 1.50 -11.65 0.82
N LEU A 102 2.46 -10.73 0.86
CA LEU A 102 3.83 -10.95 0.37
C LEU A 102 4.52 -12.07 1.12
N ASP A 103 4.46 -12.06 2.45
CA ASP A 103 5.08 -13.06 3.30
C ASP A 103 4.48 -14.45 3.06
N SER A 104 3.17 -14.52 2.95
CA SER A 104 2.46 -15.78 2.65
C SER A 104 2.85 -16.33 1.28
N TRP A 105 2.99 -15.47 0.28
CA TRP A 105 3.40 -15.86 -1.06
C TRP A 105 4.85 -16.35 -1.09
N GLN A 106 5.76 -15.65 -0.43
CA GLN A 106 7.17 -16.08 -0.33
C GLN A 106 7.30 -17.44 0.36
N GLN A 107 6.52 -17.69 1.40
CA GLN A 107 6.50 -18.99 2.08
C GLN A 107 6.00 -20.11 1.16
N LEU A 108 4.98 -19.84 0.34
CA LEU A 108 4.50 -20.82 -0.65
C LEU A 108 5.57 -21.12 -1.70
N LEU A 109 6.22 -20.12 -2.27
CA LEU A 109 7.30 -20.29 -3.24
C LEU A 109 8.47 -21.11 -2.66
N ASN A 110 8.87 -20.81 -1.43
CA ASN A 110 9.93 -21.56 -0.75
C ASN A 110 9.55 -23.02 -0.53
N LYS A 111 8.31 -23.31 -0.13
CA LYS A 111 7.84 -24.68 0.06
C LYS A 111 7.78 -25.46 -1.26
N THR A 112 7.29 -24.85 -2.33
CA THR A 112 7.26 -25.49 -3.65
C THR A 112 8.67 -25.76 -4.19
N ALA A 113 9.59 -24.82 -4.04
CA ALA A 113 11.00 -25.02 -4.43
C ALA A 113 11.68 -26.18 -3.69
N ILE A 114 11.41 -26.32 -2.39
CA ILE A 114 11.93 -27.43 -1.57
C ILE A 114 11.34 -28.77 -2.03
N LEU A 115 10.05 -28.83 -2.32
CA LEU A 115 9.39 -30.04 -2.79
C LEU A 115 9.91 -30.47 -4.16
N MET A 116 10.14 -29.55 -5.08
CA MET A 116 10.72 -29.81 -6.39
C MET A 116 12.14 -30.38 -6.27
N LYS A 117 12.98 -29.74 -5.46
CA LYS A 117 14.36 -30.21 -5.24
C LYS A 117 14.40 -31.62 -4.62
N ARG A 118 13.41 -31.93 -3.80
CA ARG A 118 13.27 -33.30 -3.24
C ARG A 118 12.84 -34.31 -4.29
N HIS A 119 11.90 -33.90 -5.16
CA HIS A 119 11.39 -34.77 -6.23
C HIS A 119 12.50 -35.08 -7.29
N GLU A 120 13.27 -34.06 -7.67
CA GLU A 120 14.41 -34.19 -8.59
C GLU A 120 15.47 -35.16 -8.02
N LYS A 121 15.77 -35.04 -6.74
CA LYS A 121 16.70 -35.98 -6.06
C LYS A 121 16.19 -37.42 -5.95
N THR A 122 14.87 -37.61 -6.03
CA THR A 122 14.26 -38.95 -5.99
C THR A 122 14.22 -39.58 -7.37
N ILE A 123 14.18 -38.79 -8.45
CA ILE A 123 14.15 -39.28 -9.85
C ILE A 123 15.56 -39.54 -10.40
N GLN A 124 16.61 -38.90 -9.88
CA GLN A 124 18.00 -39.24 -10.15
C GLN A 124 18.57 -40.10 -9.01
N PRO A 125 18.36 -41.39 -9.02
CA PRO A 125 19.17 -42.30 -8.18
C PRO A 125 20.60 -42.22 -8.70
N ASP A 126 21.48 -41.98 -7.75
CA ASP A 126 22.92 -41.89 -7.84
C ASP A 126 23.51 -42.71 -9.00
N ALA A 127 24.11 -42.00 -9.99
CA ALA A 127 24.81 -42.64 -11.12
C ALA A 127 26.19 -43.24 -10.71
N THR A 128 26.39 -43.43 -9.40
CA THR A 128 27.52 -44.19 -8.86
C THR A 128 27.06 -45.59 -8.47
N GLY A 129 26.91 -46.46 -9.48
CA GLY A 129 26.82 -47.89 -9.27
C GLY A 129 28.05 -48.40 -8.52
N LYS A 130 27.98 -48.52 -7.22
CA LYS A 130 28.79 -49.47 -6.44
C LYS A 130 27.87 -50.54 -5.92
N VAL A 131 27.84 -51.65 -6.73
CA VAL A 131 27.50 -52.94 -6.23
C VAL A 131 28.69 -53.43 -5.37
N ALA A 132 28.41 -53.72 -4.15
CA ALA A 132 29.21 -54.59 -3.33
C ALA A 132 28.30 -55.65 -2.71
#